data_c9fad1ff5ea544fb7224d826367eacbb
#
_entry.id   c9fad1ff5ea544fb7224d826367eacbb
#
_cell.length_a   1.000
_cell.length_b   1.000
_cell.length_c   1.000
_cell.angle_alpha   90.00
_cell.angle_beta   90.00
_cell.angle_gamma   90.00
#
_symmetry.space_group_name_H-M   'P 1'
#
loop_
_entity.id
_entity.type
_entity.pdbx_description
1 polymer ?
#
loop_
_entity_poly.entity_id
_entity_poly.type
_entity_poly.pdbx_seq_one_letter_code
_entity_poly.pdbx_strand_id
1 'polypeptide(L)'
;MKKFTADFETSTWKDDETWVWAWATCEIGNEENLQIGNDIDSFIDYCKKEKNSTFYFHNLKFDGEFIIYWALTHGFKHVEKKQDVEDNTFTTLISDMGQFYTITLYYSKRK
;
A
#
# COMPACT_ATOMS: atom_id res chain seq x y z
N MET A 1 -11.85 -3.26 -12.61
CA MET A 1 -10.88 -2.80 -11.60
C MET A 1 -11.51 -1.78 -10.67
N LYS A 2 -11.38 -2.01 -9.38
CA LYS A 2 -11.89 -1.06 -8.40
C LYS A 2 -10.81 -0.04 -8.05
N LYS A 3 -11.25 1.15 -7.72
CA LYS A 3 -10.37 2.23 -7.29
C LYS A 3 -10.84 2.75 -5.95
N PHE A 4 -9.89 2.99 -5.07
CA PHE A 4 -10.16 3.45 -3.71
C PHE A 4 -9.31 4.65 -3.38
N THR A 5 -9.80 5.50 -2.51
CA THR A 5 -8.93 6.44 -1.80
C THR A 5 -8.51 5.77 -0.51
N ALA A 6 -7.31 6.10 -0.04
CA ALA A 6 -6.79 5.50 1.17
C ALA A 6 -5.99 6.52 1.96
N ASP A 7 -5.97 6.34 3.26
CA ASP A 7 -5.26 7.25 4.16
C ASP A 7 -4.82 6.48 5.40
N PHE A 8 -3.63 6.79 5.89
CA PHE A 8 -3.10 6.22 7.12
C PHE A 8 -3.03 7.29 8.20
N GLU A 9 -3.32 6.87 9.43
CA GLU A 9 -3.02 7.68 10.61
C GLU A 9 -1.84 7.02 11.28
N THR A 10 -0.81 7.83 11.55
CA THR A 10 0.42 7.33 12.12
C THR A 10 0.71 8.02 13.44
N SER A 11 1.45 7.34 14.29
CA SER A 11 1.87 7.91 15.56
C SER A 11 3.36 8.16 15.51
N THR A 12 3.80 9.17 16.25
CA THR A 12 5.22 9.47 16.40
C THR A 12 5.50 9.57 17.90
N TRP A 13 6.45 8.77 18.35
CA TRP A 13 6.83 8.75 19.77
C TRP A 13 8.21 9.35 19.95
N LYS A 14 8.55 9.61 21.20
CA LYS A 14 9.83 10.22 21.53
C LYS A 14 11.01 9.40 21.04
N ASP A 15 10.82 8.10 20.88
CA ASP A 15 11.88 7.20 20.47
C ASP A 15 11.96 7.05 18.96
N ASP A 16 11.30 7.95 18.24
CA ASP A 16 11.31 7.97 16.79
C ASP A 16 10.67 6.75 16.12
N GLU A 17 9.98 5.95 16.90
CA GLU A 17 9.21 4.86 16.31
C GLU A 17 7.89 5.42 15.80
N THR A 18 7.60 5.12 14.56
CA THR A 18 6.37 5.54 13.91
C THR A 18 5.70 4.31 13.35
N TRP A 19 4.40 4.20 13.58
CA TRP A 19 3.65 3.09 13.03
C TRP A 19 2.26 3.53 12.61
N VAL A 20 1.64 2.74 11.73
CA VAL A 20 0.27 2.97 11.33
C VAL A 20 -0.65 2.43 12.42
N TRP A 21 -1.44 3.31 13.02
CA TRP A 21 -2.39 2.87 14.04
C TRP A 21 -3.84 2.88 13.55
N ALA A 22 -4.09 3.47 12.39
CA ALA A 22 -5.41 3.42 11.78
C ALA A 22 -5.28 3.65 10.28
N TRP A 23 -6.24 3.13 9.54
CA TRP A 23 -6.34 3.39 8.12
C TRP A 23 -7.81 3.46 7.74
N ALA A 24 -8.08 4.14 6.63
CA ALA A 24 -9.40 4.23 6.07
C ALA A 24 -9.31 4.13 4.55
N THR A 25 -10.28 3.48 3.95
CA THR A 25 -10.41 3.42 2.50
C THR A 25 -11.85 3.72 2.12
N CYS A 26 -12.04 4.29 0.94
CA CYS A 26 -13.35 4.54 0.41
C CYS A 26 -13.33 4.22 -1.08
N GLU A 27 -14.26 3.39 -1.51
CA GLU A 27 -14.32 3.00 -2.91
C GLU A 27 -14.84 4.17 -3.75
N ILE A 28 -14.10 4.52 -4.79
CA ILE A 28 -14.50 5.60 -5.70
C ILE A 28 -15.68 5.10 -6.54
N GLY A 29 -16.77 5.86 -6.49
CA GLY A 29 -17.98 5.46 -7.19
C GLY A 29 -18.94 4.64 -6.35
N ASN A 30 -18.54 4.28 -5.13
CA ASN A 30 -19.40 3.57 -4.21
C ASN A 30 -19.03 3.98 -2.80
N GLU A 31 -19.37 5.23 -2.45
CA GLU A 31 -18.93 5.84 -1.20
C GLU A 31 -19.47 5.16 0.05
N GLU A 32 -20.48 4.31 -0.10
CA GLU A 32 -20.97 3.54 1.04
C GLU A 32 -19.98 2.47 1.47
N ASN A 33 -19.06 2.11 0.58
CA ASN A 33 -18.03 1.12 0.91
C ASN A 33 -16.83 1.83 1.56
N LEU A 34 -17.01 2.16 2.82
CA LEU A 34 -15.98 2.79 3.65
C LEU A 34 -15.46 1.74 4.63
N GLN A 35 -14.17 1.51 4.61
CA GLN A 35 -13.54 0.52 5.48
C GLN A 35 -12.51 1.20 6.35
N ILE A 36 -12.40 0.78 7.59
CA ILE A 36 -11.39 1.28 8.51
C ILE A 36 -10.77 0.11 9.26
N GLY A 37 -9.53 0.29 9.67
CA GLY A 37 -8.81 -0.70 10.44
C GLY A 37 -7.78 -0.06 11.35
N ASN A 38 -7.09 -0.87 12.12
CA ASN A 38 -6.24 -0.40 13.21
C ASN A 38 -4.77 -0.67 13.03
N ASP A 39 -4.37 -1.41 12.01
CA ASP A 39 -2.96 -1.70 11.77
C ASP A 39 -2.71 -1.94 10.30
N ILE A 40 -1.44 -1.95 9.93
CA ILE A 40 -1.10 -2.10 8.53
C ILE A 40 -1.36 -3.52 8.03
N ASP A 41 -1.27 -4.51 8.91
CA ASP A 41 -1.54 -5.89 8.50
C ASP A 41 -2.96 -6.04 7.97
N SER A 42 -3.93 -5.44 8.66
CA SER A 42 -5.33 -5.52 8.22
C SER A 42 -5.53 -4.72 6.94
N PHE A 43 -4.77 -3.63 6.74
CA PHE A 43 -4.85 -2.90 5.48
C PHE A 43 -4.39 -3.75 4.31
N ILE A 44 -3.26 -4.44 4.48
CA ILE A 44 -2.74 -5.29 3.41
C ILE A 44 -3.69 -6.46 3.15
N ASP A 45 -4.27 -7.03 4.21
CA ASP A 45 -5.26 -8.09 4.04
C ASP A 45 -6.46 -7.61 3.23
N TYR A 46 -6.91 -6.38 3.47
CA TYR A 46 -8.00 -5.81 2.68
C TYR A 46 -7.59 -5.64 1.22
N CYS A 47 -6.38 -5.20 0.97
CA CYS A 47 -5.87 -5.05 -0.39
C CYS A 47 -5.83 -6.40 -1.11
N LYS A 48 -5.41 -7.45 -0.42
CA LYS A 48 -5.40 -8.79 -1.01
C LYS A 48 -6.80 -9.26 -1.35
N LYS A 49 -7.76 -8.94 -0.49
CA LYS A 49 -9.14 -9.32 -0.71
C LYS A 49 -9.72 -8.60 -1.93
N GLU A 50 -9.35 -7.35 -2.11
CA GLU A 50 -9.79 -6.55 -3.25
C GLU A 50 -8.78 -6.64 -4.38
N LYS A 51 -8.66 -7.81 -4.95
CA LYS A 51 -7.66 -8.09 -5.98
C LYS A 51 -7.79 -7.15 -7.17
N ASN A 52 -6.67 -6.86 -7.78
CA ASN A 52 -6.61 -6.04 -9.00
C ASN A 52 -7.22 -4.67 -8.78
N SER A 53 -6.88 -4.06 -7.66
CA SER A 53 -7.42 -2.75 -7.28
C SER A 53 -6.30 -1.73 -7.19
N THR A 54 -6.67 -0.46 -7.27
CA THR A 54 -5.74 0.65 -7.10
C THR A 54 -6.20 1.48 -5.91
N PHE A 55 -5.28 1.78 -5.02
CA PHE A 55 -5.54 2.60 -3.84
C PHE A 55 -4.74 3.90 -3.98
N TYR A 56 -5.45 5.01 -3.96
CA TYR A 56 -4.85 6.34 -4.11
C TYR A 56 -4.65 6.97 -2.75
N PHE A 57 -3.41 7.34 -2.45
CA PHE A 57 -3.07 8.02 -1.20
C PHE A 57 -2.77 9.47 -1.51
N HIS A 58 -3.28 10.36 -0.67
CA HIS A 58 -2.97 11.77 -0.80
C HIS A 58 -1.48 12.03 -0.57
N ASN A 59 -0.87 11.26 0.31
CA ASN A 59 0.54 11.47 0.68
C ASN A 59 1.30 10.14 0.58
N LEU A 60 1.29 9.53 -0.61
CA LEU A 60 1.92 8.22 -0.77
C LEU A 60 3.41 8.26 -0.48
N LYS A 61 4.05 9.38 -0.75
CA LYS A 61 5.49 9.50 -0.47
C LYS A 61 5.80 9.17 0.99
N PHE A 62 4.94 9.60 1.91
CA PHE A 62 5.09 9.32 3.33
C PHE A 62 4.46 7.97 3.70
N ASP A 63 3.20 7.80 3.33
CA ASP A 63 2.44 6.60 3.70
C ASP A 63 3.02 5.35 3.04
N GLY A 64 3.59 5.50 1.85
CA GLY A 64 4.17 4.39 1.12
C GLY A 64 5.38 3.77 1.81
N GLU A 65 6.08 4.53 2.65
CA GLU A 65 7.21 3.97 3.39
C GLU A 65 6.78 2.83 4.29
N PHE A 66 5.60 2.95 4.89
CA PHE A 66 5.08 1.89 5.74
C PHE A 66 4.73 0.65 4.94
N ILE A 67 4.23 0.83 3.72
CA ILE A 67 3.88 -0.28 2.85
C ILE A 67 5.15 -1.01 2.40
N ILE A 68 6.18 -0.25 2.02
CA ILE A 68 7.45 -0.82 1.61
C ILE A 68 8.10 -1.59 2.77
N TYR A 69 8.10 -1.00 3.95
CA TYR A 69 8.65 -1.66 5.12
C TYR A 69 7.90 -2.96 5.41
N TRP A 70 6.57 -2.90 5.34
CA TRP A 70 5.76 -4.10 5.55
C TRP A 70 6.15 -5.19 4.54
N ALA A 71 6.25 -4.82 3.27
CA ALA A 71 6.57 -5.78 2.22
C ALA A 71 7.93 -6.42 2.45
N LEU A 72 8.94 -5.62 2.77
CA LEU A 72 10.29 -6.14 2.98
C LEU A 72 10.39 -7.05 4.19
N THR A 73 9.59 -6.79 5.22
CA THR A 73 9.62 -7.60 6.44
C THR A 73 8.69 -8.81 6.38
N HIS A 74 7.91 -8.94 5.31
CA HIS A 74 6.95 -10.04 5.16
C HIS A 74 7.25 -10.91 3.94
N GLY A 75 8.51 -10.91 3.51
CA GLY A 75 8.95 -11.83 2.49
C GLY A 75 8.75 -11.38 1.05
N PHE A 76 8.36 -10.13 0.84
CA PHE A 76 8.27 -9.60 -0.51
C PHE A 76 9.63 -9.10 -0.96
N LYS A 77 9.94 -9.32 -2.22
CA LYS A 77 11.20 -8.91 -2.79
C LYS A 77 10.99 -7.76 -3.76
N HIS A 78 11.81 -6.74 -3.64
CA HIS A 78 11.76 -5.61 -4.57
C HIS A 78 12.39 -6.02 -5.90
N VAL A 79 11.69 -5.77 -6.99
CA VAL A 79 12.21 -6.01 -8.34
C VAL A 79 12.05 -4.71 -9.13
N GLU A 80 12.96 -4.47 -10.05
CA GLU A 80 12.96 -3.23 -10.82
C GLU A 80 12.34 -3.40 -12.20
N LYS A 81 12.41 -4.61 -12.74
CA LYS A 81 11.93 -4.87 -14.08
C LYS A 81 10.64 -5.66 -14.04
N LYS A 82 9.72 -5.29 -14.91
CA LYS A 82 8.44 -5.97 -14.98
C LYS A 82 8.60 -7.45 -15.30
N GLN A 83 9.61 -7.80 -16.06
CA GLN A 83 9.85 -9.19 -16.43
C GLN A 83 10.30 -10.05 -15.26
N ASP A 84 10.77 -9.43 -14.19
CA ASP A 84 11.22 -10.15 -13.00
C ASP A 84 10.11 -10.33 -11.97
N VAL A 85 8.90 -9.88 -12.28
CA VAL A 85 7.76 -10.00 -11.36
C VAL A 85 7.37 -11.45 -11.18
N GLU A 86 7.22 -11.84 -9.93
CA GLU A 86 6.72 -13.16 -9.57
C GLU A 86 5.93 -13.03 -8.27
N ASP A 87 5.49 -14.14 -7.72
CA ASP A 87 4.71 -14.10 -6.48
C ASP A 87 5.55 -13.46 -5.36
N ASN A 88 4.90 -12.63 -4.57
CA ASN A 88 5.51 -11.97 -3.43
C ASN A 88 6.67 -11.07 -3.83
N THR A 89 6.45 -10.27 -4.87
CA THR A 89 7.39 -9.22 -5.27
C THR A 89 6.66 -7.89 -5.30
N PHE A 90 7.41 -6.80 -5.35
CA PHE A 90 6.81 -5.49 -5.53
C PHE A 90 7.73 -4.61 -6.37
N THR A 91 7.10 -3.67 -7.05
CA THR A 91 7.82 -2.68 -7.84
C THR A 91 7.46 -1.29 -7.34
N THR A 92 8.32 -0.33 -7.60
CA THR A 92 8.08 1.06 -7.25
C THR A 92 8.36 1.94 -8.45
N LEU A 93 7.67 3.07 -8.50
CA LEU A 93 7.89 4.08 -9.53
C LEU A 93 7.88 5.43 -8.86
N ILE A 94 8.97 6.15 -8.98
CA ILE A 94 9.13 7.49 -8.40
C ILE A 94 9.13 8.48 -9.54
N SER A 95 8.32 9.53 -9.43
CA SER A 95 8.27 10.55 -10.46
C SER A 95 9.61 11.29 -10.54
N ASP A 96 9.87 11.91 -11.69
CA ASP A 96 11.10 12.66 -11.89
C ASP A 96 11.28 13.76 -10.86
N MET A 97 10.18 14.26 -10.34
CA MET A 97 10.24 15.32 -9.34
C MET A 97 10.29 14.77 -7.92
N GLY A 98 10.28 13.46 -7.76
CA GLY A 98 10.33 12.83 -6.45
C GLY A 98 9.10 13.08 -5.60
N GLN A 99 7.99 13.49 -6.20
CA GLN A 99 6.84 13.97 -5.44
C GLN A 99 5.79 12.91 -5.21
N PHE A 100 5.83 11.83 -5.94
CA PHE A 100 4.97 10.71 -5.64
C PHE A 100 5.57 9.46 -6.27
N TYR A 101 5.09 8.31 -5.83
CA TYR A 101 5.46 7.07 -6.47
C TYR A 101 4.30 6.11 -6.45
N THR A 102 4.44 5.12 -7.30
CA THR A 102 3.52 4.00 -7.36
C THR A 102 4.20 2.80 -6.73
N ILE A 103 3.47 2.09 -5.89
CA ILE A 103 3.93 0.84 -5.29
C ILE A 103 2.96 -0.23 -5.74
N THR A 104 3.47 -1.25 -6.41
CA THR A 104 2.65 -2.35 -6.87
C THR A 104 3.09 -3.63 -6.16
N LEU A 105 2.17 -4.25 -5.45
CA LEU A 105 2.41 -5.50 -4.77
C LEU A 105 1.83 -6.63 -5.60
N TYR A 106 2.62 -7.66 -5.80
CA TYR A 106 2.21 -8.84 -6.56
C TYR A 106 2.10 -10.02 -5.61
N TYR A 107 0.88 -10.32 -5.18
CA TYR A 107 0.64 -11.42 -4.25
C TYR A 107 0.68 -12.75 -4.96
N SER A 108 0.16 -12.78 -6.18
CA SER A 108 0.15 -13.97 -6.99
C SER A 108 0.26 -13.57 -8.45
N LYS A 109 1.14 -14.24 -9.16
CA LYS A 109 1.30 -14.03 -10.58
C LYS A 109 0.10 -14.55 -11.35
N ARG A 110 -0.56 -15.55 -10.81
CA ARG A 110 -1.78 -16.09 -11.39
C ARG A 110 -2.99 -15.29 -10.96
N LYS A 111 -3.92 -15.17 -11.87
CA LYS A 111 -5.18 -14.50 -11.58
C LYS A 111 -6.02 -15.28 -10.62
#